data_cba1f089f4f2e7d327e7b006206261f9
#
_entry.id   cba1f089f4f2e7d327e7b006206261f9
#
_cell.length_a   1.000
_cell.length_b   1.000
_cell.length_c   1.000
_cell.angle_alpha   90.00
_cell.angle_beta   90.00
_cell.angle_gamma   90.00
#
_symmetry.space_group_name_H-M   'P 1'
#
loop_
_entity.id
_entity.type
_entity.pdbx_description
1 polymer ?
#
loop_
_entity_poly.entity_id
_entity_poly.type
_entity_poly.pdbx_seq_one_letter_code
_entity_poly.pdbx_strand_id
1 'polypeptide(L)'
;MVQAGAMSIATELELDIIDVEAHLATARRHLEKYQDERKLVKRILVPARTLNSILIECNSPEVIDFLSLDVEGAGLDVLRGVDFNRYRFRYIVIESRNFKNTIAFMCERQYKLLKILSVSDLLFGFEENESNS
;
A
#
# COMPACT_ATOMS: atom_id res chain seq x y z
N MET A 1 -6.44 13.27 3.26
CA MET A 1 -5.00 13.08 2.95
C MET A 1 -4.20 14.27 3.44
N VAL A 2 -3.05 14.02 4.02
CA VAL A 2 -2.10 15.05 4.47
C VAL A 2 -0.87 15.00 3.57
N GLN A 3 -0.44 16.13 3.06
CA GLN A 3 0.76 16.25 2.22
C GLN A 3 1.82 17.09 2.93
N ALA A 4 3.05 16.58 2.96
CA ALA A 4 4.21 17.27 3.53
C ALA A 4 5.44 17.04 2.65
N GLY A 5 5.67 17.92 1.69
CA GLY A 5 6.76 17.79 0.73
C GLY A 5 6.56 16.57 -0.18
N ALA A 6 7.53 15.65 -0.19
CA ALA A 6 7.46 14.40 -0.94
C ALA A 6 6.69 13.28 -0.22
N MET A 7 6.28 13.52 1.03
CA MET A 7 5.58 12.51 1.85
C MET A 7 4.10 12.87 1.96
N SER A 8 3.24 11.87 1.81
CA SER A 8 1.80 11.99 1.92
C SER A 8 1.24 10.88 2.80
N ILE A 9 0.11 11.13 3.46
CA ILE A 9 -0.56 10.15 4.29
C ILE A 9 -2.08 10.29 4.17
N ALA A 10 -2.79 9.19 4.06
CA ALA A 10 -4.24 9.13 4.16
C ALA A 10 -4.64 9.06 5.64
N THR A 11 -5.51 9.95 6.10
CA THR A 11 -5.88 10.08 7.52
C THR A 11 -7.25 9.48 7.85
N GLU A 12 -8.02 9.09 6.85
CA GLU A 12 -9.35 8.49 7.02
C GLU A 12 -9.37 6.99 6.73
N LEU A 13 -8.20 6.41 6.42
CA LEU A 13 -8.02 4.97 6.24
C LEU A 13 -7.43 4.34 7.50
N GLU A 14 -7.66 3.05 7.69
CA GLU A 14 -6.97 2.28 8.70
C GLU A 14 -5.52 2.07 8.26
N LEU A 15 -4.60 2.81 8.88
CA LEU A 15 -3.20 2.76 8.55
C LEU A 15 -2.49 1.68 9.36
N ASP A 16 -1.52 1.02 8.77
CA ASP A 16 -0.59 0.16 9.50
C ASP A 16 0.52 0.98 10.21
N ILE A 17 0.51 2.30 10.02
CA ILE A 17 1.29 3.27 10.81
C ILE A 17 0.47 3.61 12.06
N ILE A 18 1.01 3.27 13.22
CA ILE A 18 0.32 3.42 14.51
C ILE A 18 0.18 4.90 14.91
N ASP A 19 1.07 5.77 14.46
CA ASP A 19 1.12 7.17 14.90
C ASP A 19 1.28 8.12 13.71
N VAL A 20 0.15 8.70 13.29
CA VAL A 20 0.10 9.72 12.24
C VAL A 20 0.89 10.98 12.63
N GLU A 21 0.86 11.37 13.92
CA GLU A 21 1.59 12.54 14.40
C GLU A 21 3.10 12.33 14.35
N ALA A 22 3.59 11.12 14.65
CA ALA A 22 5.02 10.80 14.51
C ALA A 22 5.47 10.84 13.05
N HIS A 23 4.62 10.37 12.12
CA HIS A 23 4.89 10.46 10.69
C HIS A 23 4.94 11.91 10.21
N LEU A 24 3.99 12.74 10.64
CA LEU A 24 3.97 14.17 10.33
C LEU A 24 5.16 14.91 10.95
N ALA A 25 5.57 14.56 12.17
CA ALA A 25 6.76 15.14 12.81
C ALA A 25 8.04 14.79 12.03
N THR A 26 8.12 13.58 11.49
CA THR A 26 9.23 13.15 10.63
C THR A 26 9.25 13.94 9.32
N ALA A 27 8.09 14.12 8.69
CA ALA A 27 7.96 14.92 7.49
C ALA A 27 8.34 16.40 7.72
N ARG A 28 7.93 16.99 8.86
CA ARG A 28 8.32 18.35 9.24
C ARG A 28 9.83 18.50 9.40
N ARG A 29 10.48 17.56 10.14
CA ARG A 29 11.95 17.57 10.30
C ARG A 29 12.68 17.45 8.96
N HIS A 30 12.12 16.68 8.03
CA HIS A 30 12.68 16.54 6.68
C HIS A 30 12.60 17.86 5.90
N LEU A 31 11.48 18.58 6.01
CA LEU A 31 11.30 19.91 5.40
C LEU A 31 12.24 20.97 6.01
N GLU A 32 12.38 20.98 7.33
CA GLU A 32 13.31 21.90 8.05
C GLU A 32 14.76 21.72 7.60
N LYS A 33 15.17 20.47 7.35
CA LYS A 33 16.52 20.15 6.86
C LYS A 33 16.84 20.81 5.50
N TYR A 34 15.82 21.03 4.68
CA TYR A 34 15.97 21.64 3.35
C TYR A 34 15.71 23.15 3.35
N GLN A 35 15.66 23.80 4.53
CA GLN A 35 15.53 25.27 4.70
C GLN A 35 14.39 25.93 3.91
N ASP A 36 13.32 25.19 3.64
CA ASP A 36 12.17 25.73 2.93
C ASP A 36 11.07 26.12 3.94
N GLU A 37 11.28 27.25 4.62
CA GLU A 37 10.40 27.80 5.67
C GLU A 37 8.95 28.04 5.20
N ARG A 38 8.65 27.90 3.91
CA ARG A 38 7.34 28.19 3.30
C ARG A 38 6.46 26.96 3.08
N LYS A 39 6.98 25.73 3.29
CA LYS A 39 6.19 24.50 3.11
C LYS A 39 5.52 24.11 4.41
N LEU A 40 4.42 24.76 4.73
CA LEU A 40 3.51 24.31 5.79
C LEU A 40 2.88 22.97 5.40
N VAL A 41 2.73 22.10 6.39
CA VAL A 41 1.90 20.88 6.22
C VAL A 41 0.50 21.31 5.85
N LYS A 42 0.05 20.92 4.65
CA LYS A 42 -1.26 21.26 4.11
C LYS A 42 -2.17 20.04 4.10
N ARG A 43 -3.35 20.18 4.66
CA ARG A 43 -4.43 19.19 4.51
C ARG A 43 -5.27 19.55 3.30
N ILE A 44 -5.48 18.58 2.43
CA ILE A 44 -6.31 18.70 1.24
C ILE A 44 -7.31 17.55 1.19
N LEU A 45 -8.51 17.82 0.71
CA LEU A 45 -9.50 16.78 0.41
C LEU A 45 -9.30 16.33 -1.03
N VAL A 46 -9.21 15.04 -1.22
CA VAL A 46 -9.11 14.42 -2.55
C VAL A 46 -10.10 13.26 -2.62
N PRO A 47 -10.75 13.05 -3.79
CA PRO A 47 -11.60 11.88 -3.97
C PRO A 47 -10.76 10.61 -3.84
N ALA A 48 -11.27 9.65 -3.06
CA ALA A 48 -10.67 8.33 -2.93
C ALA A 48 -11.44 7.31 -3.77
N ARG A 49 -10.71 6.36 -4.36
CA ARG A 49 -11.28 5.27 -5.16
C ARG A 49 -10.62 3.96 -4.76
N THR A 50 -11.37 2.87 -4.82
CA THR A 50 -10.81 1.53 -4.64
C THR A 50 -9.95 1.14 -5.84
N LEU A 51 -8.92 0.33 -5.62
CA LEU A 51 -8.13 -0.23 -6.70
C LEU A 51 -9.02 -1.04 -7.66
N ASN A 52 -10.01 -1.76 -7.13
CA ASN A 52 -10.98 -2.52 -7.92
C ASN A 52 -11.72 -1.63 -8.94
N SER A 53 -12.18 -0.43 -8.52
CA SER A 53 -12.88 0.49 -9.44
C SER A 53 -11.96 1.01 -10.55
N ILE A 54 -10.68 1.18 -10.26
CA ILE A 54 -9.68 1.59 -11.25
C ILE A 54 -9.42 0.47 -12.24
N LEU A 55 -9.23 -0.76 -11.76
CA LEU A 55 -9.01 -1.94 -12.62
C LEU A 55 -10.18 -2.19 -13.59
N ILE A 56 -11.42 -2.01 -13.10
CA ILE A 56 -12.61 -2.13 -13.95
C ILE A 56 -12.63 -1.05 -15.03
N GLU A 57 -12.43 0.22 -14.65
CA GLU A 57 -12.45 1.34 -15.58
C GLU A 57 -11.39 1.24 -16.68
N CYS A 58 -10.20 0.74 -16.31
CA CYS A 58 -9.10 0.53 -17.24
C CYS A 58 -9.24 -0.74 -18.09
N ASN A 59 -10.32 -1.52 -17.93
CA ASN A 59 -10.49 -2.84 -18.55
C ASN A 59 -9.26 -3.73 -18.34
N SER A 60 -8.72 -3.73 -17.12
CA SER A 60 -7.54 -4.51 -16.79
C SER A 60 -7.80 -6.01 -16.97
N PRO A 61 -6.79 -6.80 -17.41
CA PRO A 61 -6.91 -8.25 -17.47
C PRO A 61 -7.14 -8.81 -16.05
N GLU A 62 -7.81 -9.95 -15.96
CA GLU A 62 -8.08 -10.62 -14.68
C GLU A 62 -6.78 -11.12 -14.01
N VAL A 63 -5.79 -11.49 -14.83
CA VAL A 63 -4.44 -11.85 -14.36
C VAL A 63 -3.47 -10.72 -14.69
N ILE A 64 -2.91 -10.13 -13.66
CA ILE A 64 -1.96 -9.00 -13.73
C ILE A 64 -0.60 -9.51 -13.27
N ASP A 65 0.45 -9.24 -14.02
CA ASP A 65 1.77 -9.78 -13.73
C ASP A 65 2.37 -9.21 -12.44
N PHE A 66 2.20 -7.91 -12.20
CA PHE A 66 2.87 -7.26 -11.08
C PHE A 66 2.07 -6.07 -10.52
N LEU A 67 2.02 -5.99 -9.19
CA LEU A 67 1.51 -4.85 -8.45
C LEU A 67 2.58 -4.37 -7.47
N SER A 68 2.87 -3.08 -7.46
CA SER A 68 3.71 -2.43 -6.47
C SER A 68 2.90 -1.42 -5.69
N LEU A 69 2.87 -1.56 -4.36
CA LEU A 69 2.16 -0.68 -3.44
C LEU A 69 3.14 -0.01 -2.49
N ASP A 70 3.29 1.30 -2.68
CA ASP A 70 4.01 2.21 -1.78
C ASP A 70 3.08 3.39 -1.49
N VAL A 71 2.26 3.25 -0.46
CA VAL A 71 1.14 4.16 -0.14
C VAL A 71 1.17 4.60 1.33
N GLU A 72 2.37 4.70 1.88
CA GLU A 72 2.63 5.28 3.20
C GLU A 72 1.74 4.69 4.31
N GLY A 73 1.69 3.36 4.39
CA GLY A 73 0.96 2.61 5.41
C GLY A 73 -0.50 2.26 5.08
N ALA A 74 -1.03 2.72 3.94
CA ALA A 74 -2.40 2.38 3.50
C ALA A 74 -2.47 1.13 2.61
N GLY A 75 -1.39 0.33 2.53
CA GLY A 75 -1.30 -0.80 1.61
C GLY A 75 -2.38 -1.85 1.81
N LEU A 76 -2.68 -2.22 3.06
CA LEU A 76 -3.74 -3.18 3.36
C LEU A 76 -5.13 -2.65 2.99
N ASP A 77 -5.40 -1.34 3.16
CA ASP A 77 -6.69 -0.75 2.78
C ASP A 77 -6.87 -0.75 1.26
N VAL A 78 -5.80 -0.50 0.51
CA VAL A 78 -5.81 -0.65 -0.95
C VAL A 78 -6.14 -2.08 -1.34
N LEU A 79 -5.49 -3.07 -0.71
CA LEU A 79 -5.74 -4.49 -0.99
C LEU A 79 -7.13 -4.97 -0.55
N ARG A 80 -7.68 -4.44 0.54
CA ARG A 80 -9.08 -4.71 0.96
C ARG A 80 -10.09 -4.23 -0.09
N GLY A 81 -9.72 -3.20 -0.85
CA GLY A 81 -10.53 -2.67 -1.95
C GLY A 81 -10.37 -3.42 -3.28
N VAL A 82 -9.77 -4.61 -3.29
CA VAL A 82 -9.60 -5.47 -4.48
C VAL A 82 -10.53 -6.67 -4.40
N ASP A 83 -11.22 -6.99 -5.50
CA ASP A 83 -11.91 -8.26 -5.65
C ASP A 83 -10.93 -9.35 -6.11
N PHE A 84 -10.36 -10.07 -5.16
CA PHE A 84 -9.43 -11.18 -5.42
C PHE A 84 -10.09 -12.42 -6.06
N ASN A 85 -11.42 -12.48 -6.14
CA ASN A 85 -12.10 -13.53 -6.91
C ASN A 85 -12.06 -13.23 -8.42
N ARG A 86 -11.97 -11.94 -8.76
CA ARG A 86 -11.91 -11.49 -10.15
C ARG A 86 -10.49 -11.22 -10.61
N TYR A 87 -9.69 -10.49 -9.79
CA TYR A 87 -8.35 -10.09 -10.16
C TYR A 87 -7.30 -10.87 -9.38
N ARG A 88 -6.29 -11.32 -10.09
CA ARG A 88 -5.13 -12.02 -9.55
C ARG A 88 -3.86 -11.33 -10.00
N PHE A 89 -2.97 -11.08 -9.05
CA PHE A 89 -1.64 -10.58 -9.33
C PHE A 89 -0.64 -11.74 -9.20
N ARG A 90 0.23 -11.93 -10.19
CA ARG A 90 1.27 -12.96 -10.08
C ARG A 90 2.25 -12.64 -8.97
N TYR A 91 2.65 -11.37 -8.90
CA TYR A 91 3.53 -10.87 -7.85
C TYR A 91 2.99 -9.55 -7.29
N ILE A 92 3.17 -9.37 -5.98
CA ILE A 92 2.84 -8.13 -5.28
C ILE A 92 4.04 -7.73 -4.44
N VAL A 93 4.53 -6.51 -4.59
CA VAL A 93 5.40 -5.84 -3.63
C VAL A 93 4.56 -4.85 -2.84
N ILE A 94 4.67 -4.90 -1.52
CA ILE A 94 3.96 -3.99 -0.64
C ILE A 94 4.89 -3.43 0.42
N GLU A 95 4.91 -2.10 0.56
CA GLU A 95 5.50 -1.45 1.72
C GLU A 95 4.56 -1.62 2.92
N SER A 96 5.07 -2.19 4.00
CA SER A 96 4.34 -2.39 5.25
C SER A 96 5.26 -2.22 6.45
N ARG A 97 4.71 -1.66 7.51
CA ARG A 97 5.36 -1.58 8.83
C ARG A 97 4.81 -2.61 9.81
N ASN A 98 3.75 -3.31 9.43
CA ASN A 98 3.14 -4.41 10.19
C ASN A 98 3.17 -5.70 9.38
N PHE A 99 4.35 -6.33 9.30
CA PHE A 99 4.58 -7.56 8.54
C PHE A 99 3.62 -8.68 8.92
N LYS A 100 3.35 -8.84 10.22
CA LYS A 100 2.47 -9.90 10.72
C LYS A 100 1.07 -9.81 10.11
N ASN A 101 0.47 -8.63 10.15
CA ASN A 101 -0.88 -8.41 9.60
C ASN A 101 -0.89 -8.53 8.08
N THR A 102 0.13 -7.99 7.42
CA THR A 102 0.25 -8.06 5.96
C THR A 102 0.43 -9.50 5.49
N ILE A 103 1.29 -10.28 6.12
CA ILE A 103 1.50 -11.69 5.78
C ILE A 103 0.21 -12.48 6.01
N ALA A 104 -0.48 -12.31 7.15
CA ALA A 104 -1.74 -12.99 7.44
C ALA A 104 -2.79 -12.68 6.38
N PHE A 105 -2.99 -11.40 6.04
CA PHE A 105 -3.94 -10.96 5.01
C PHE A 105 -3.66 -11.58 3.64
N MET A 106 -2.39 -11.65 3.25
CA MET A 106 -1.97 -12.19 1.96
C MET A 106 -2.10 -13.71 1.92
N CYS A 107 -1.74 -14.42 3.01
CA CYS A 107 -1.87 -15.87 3.10
C CYS A 107 -3.34 -16.33 2.99
N GLU A 108 -4.29 -15.60 3.59
CA GLU A 108 -5.73 -15.88 3.46
C GLU A 108 -6.21 -15.81 2.00
N ARG A 109 -5.47 -15.15 1.12
CA ARG A 109 -5.77 -14.95 -0.31
C ARG A 109 -4.88 -15.76 -1.23
N GLN A 110 -4.25 -16.82 -0.70
CA GLN A 110 -3.39 -17.73 -1.45
C GLN A 110 -2.11 -17.07 -2.00
N TYR A 111 -1.61 -16.06 -1.30
CA TYR A 111 -0.30 -15.48 -1.58
C TYR A 111 0.73 -15.94 -0.56
N LYS A 112 1.88 -16.27 -1.06
CA LYS A 112 3.04 -16.69 -0.26
C LYS A 112 4.07 -15.57 -0.20
N LEU A 113 4.62 -15.32 0.98
CA LEU A 113 5.79 -14.46 1.12
C LEU A 113 6.99 -15.14 0.45
N LEU A 114 7.49 -14.52 -0.61
CA LEU A 114 8.66 -15.01 -1.33
C LEU A 114 9.95 -14.43 -0.78
N LYS A 115 9.94 -13.15 -0.45
CA LYS A 115 11.15 -12.46 0.02
C LYS A 115 10.81 -11.19 0.80
N ILE A 116 11.62 -10.89 1.81
CA ILE A 116 11.72 -9.58 2.43
C ILE A 116 12.80 -8.82 1.65
N LEU A 117 12.39 -7.75 0.95
CA LEU A 117 13.27 -7.00 0.07
C LEU A 117 14.04 -5.91 0.82
N SER A 118 13.40 -5.31 1.83
CA SER A 118 13.99 -4.28 2.67
C SER A 118 13.39 -4.32 4.08
N VAL A 119 13.67 -3.32 4.90
CA VAL A 119 13.09 -3.18 6.25
C VAL A 119 11.58 -2.97 6.24
N SER A 120 10.98 -2.63 5.11
CA SER A 120 9.56 -2.35 4.93
C SER A 120 8.93 -3.07 3.75
N ASP A 121 9.70 -3.59 2.80
CA ASP A 121 9.17 -4.13 1.55
C ASP A 121 9.09 -5.65 1.54
N LEU A 122 7.90 -6.16 1.25
CA LEU A 122 7.59 -7.58 1.17
C LEU A 122 7.20 -7.95 -0.26
N LEU A 123 7.79 -9.02 -0.79
CA LEU A 123 7.43 -9.61 -2.08
C LEU A 123 6.58 -10.86 -1.84
N PHE A 124 5.40 -10.86 -2.43
CA PHE A 124 4.49 -12.00 -2.46
C PHE A 124 4.32 -12.55 -3.86
N GLY A 125 4.10 -13.86 -3.95
CA GLY A 125 3.68 -14.54 -5.18
C GLY A 125 2.39 -15.30 -4.95
N PHE A 126 1.55 -15.40 -5.98
CA PHE A 126 0.33 -16.19 -5.92
C PHE A 126 0.69 -17.69 -5.96
N GLU A 127 0.12 -18.47 -5.06
CA GLU A 127 0.21 -19.92 -5.08
C GLU A 127 -0.88 -20.49 -5.98
N GLU A 128 -0.51 -20.95 -7.18
CA GLU A 128 -1.40 -21.80 -7.96
C GLU A 128 -1.55 -23.13 -7.21
N ASN A 129 -2.77 -23.47 -6.79
CA ASN A 129 -3.01 -24.83 -6.33
C ASN A 129 -2.71 -25.75 -7.52
N GLU A 130 -1.65 -26.52 -7.43
CA GLU A 130 -1.46 -27.65 -8.33
C GLU A 130 -2.66 -28.56 -8.12
N SER A 131 -3.68 -28.37 -8.96
CA SER A 131 -4.75 -29.35 -9.10
C SER A 131 -4.06 -30.63 -9.58
N ASN A 132 -3.97 -31.61 -8.69
CA ASN A 132 -3.54 -32.96 -8.99
C ASN A 132 -4.18 -33.42 -10.30
N SER A 133 -3.36 -33.51 -11.33
CA SER A 133 -3.69 -34.20 -12.56
C SER A 133 -3.70 -35.71 -12.32
#